data_71968ee15164e4998eb58f249f13da96
#
_entry.id   71968ee15164e4998eb58f249f13da96
#
_cell.length_a   1.000
_cell.length_b   1.000
_cell.length_c   1.000
_cell.angle_alpha   90.00
_cell.angle_beta   90.00
_cell.angle_gamma   90.00
#
_symmetry.space_group_name_H-M   'P 1'
#
loop_
_entity.id
_entity.type
_entity.pdbx_description
1 polymer ?
#
loop_
_entity_poly.entity_id
_entity_poly.type
_entity_poly.pdbx_seq_one_letter_code
_entity_poly.pdbx_strand_id
1 'polypeptide(L)'
;MPSVLDAPPAAIAAGLAGLRSALDVAVPARQLDRNLLVATWNLRAFGGLTDRWVATSEDSPKRDLTGLRAIGEIISRFDVIALQEVRGNLRALRHLLAWLNRDADTW
;
A
#
# COMPACT_ATOMS: atom_id res chain seq x y z
N MET A 1 -15.72 -5.04 11.06
CA MET A 1 -14.94 -3.93 10.44
C MET A 1 -14.23 -4.45 9.21
N PRO A 2 -14.09 -3.65 8.15
CA PRO A 2 -13.38 -4.10 6.97
C PRO A 2 -11.89 -4.33 7.27
N SER A 3 -11.30 -5.26 6.55
CA SER A 3 -9.87 -5.57 6.59
C SER A 3 -9.21 -5.15 5.29
N VAL A 4 -7.92 -4.88 5.35
CA VAL A 4 -7.11 -4.58 4.16
C VAL A 4 -7.13 -5.73 3.14
N LEU A 5 -7.40 -6.96 3.61
CA LEU A 5 -7.47 -8.16 2.76
C LEU A 5 -8.84 -8.36 2.10
N ASP A 6 -9.86 -7.60 2.51
CA ASP A 6 -11.19 -7.71 1.93
C ASP A 6 -11.23 -7.14 0.50
N ALA A 7 -12.22 -7.59 -0.27
CA ALA A 7 -12.52 -6.95 -1.56
C ALA A 7 -12.99 -5.51 -1.30
N PRO A 8 -12.39 -4.51 -1.95
CA PRO A 8 -12.82 -3.13 -1.77
C PRO A 8 -14.18 -2.86 -2.41
N PRO A 9 -14.90 -1.82 -1.94
CA PRO A 9 -16.09 -1.36 -2.64
C PRO A 9 -15.81 -1.03 -4.11
N ALA A 10 -16.83 -1.11 -4.96
CA ALA A 10 -16.68 -1.00 -6.43
C ALA A 10 -15.94 0.27 -6.87
N ALA A 11 -16.28 1.42 -6.29
CA ALA A 11 -15.64 2.69 -6.65
C ALA A 11 -14.15 2.70 -6.30
N ILE A 12 -13.79 2.12 -5.15
CA ILE A 12 -12.39 2.01 -4.70
C ILE A 12 -11.65 1.00 -5.55
N ALA A 13 -12.27 -0.13 -5.88
CA ALA A 13 -11.70 -1.12 -6.79
C ALA A 13 -11.37 -0.50 -8.16
N ALA A 14 -12.24 0.34 -8.69
CA ALA A 14 -12.01 1.06 -9.94
C ALA A 14 -10.82 2.03 -9.84
N GLY A 15 -10.72 2.76 -8.73
CA GLY A 15 -9.58 3.64 -8.47
C GLY A 15 -8.26 2.89 -8.38
N LEU A 16 -8.23 1.76 -7.68
CA LEU A 16 -7.05 0.90 -7.59
C LEU A 16 -6.67 0.31 -8.94
N ALA A 17 -7.65 -0.08 -9.77
CA ALA A 17 -7.39 -0.55 -11.12
C ALA A 17 -6.75 0.54 -11.98
N GLY A 18 -7.23 1.78 -11.87
CA GLY A 18 -6.62 2.95 -12.53
C GLY A 18 -5.19 3.18 -12.08
N LEU A 19 -4.92 3.06 -10.79
CA LEU A 19 -3.57 3.15 -10.25
C LEU A 19 -2.66 2.07 -10.84
N ARG A 20 -3.12 0.82 -10.88
CA ARG A 20 -2.33 -0.28 -11.47
C ARG A 20 -2.00 0.00 -12.93
N SER A 21 -2.95 0.50 -13.71
CA SER A 21 -2.71 0.88 -15.11
C SER A 21 -1.66 1.98 -15.23
N ALA A 22 -1.70 2.99 -14.37
CA ALA A 22 -0.71 4.06 -14.34
C ALA A 22 0.68 3.52 -13.96
N LEU A 23 0.75 2.61 -13.00
CA LEU A 23 2.01 1.98 -12.59
C LEU A 23 2.60 1.12 -13.71
N ASP A 24 1.78 0.43 -14.50
CA ASP A 24 2.23 -0.36 -15.65
C ASP A 24 2.98 0.50 -16.67
N VAL A 25 2.62 1.78 -16.78
CA VAL A 25 3.28 2.74 -17.68
C VAL A 25 4.50 3.37 -17.03
N ALA A 26 4.38 3.77 -15.75
CA ALA A 26 5.38 4.60 -15.08
C ALA A 26 6.57 3.80 -14.54
N VAL A 27 6.37 2.55 -14.15
CA VAL A 27 7.39 1.71 -13.53
C VAL A 27 7.77 0.57 -14.46
N PRO A 28 9.08 0.35 -14.75
CA PRO A 28 9.51 -0.76 -15.59
C PRO A 28 9.07 -2.11 -15.02
N ALA A 29 8.83 -3.07 -15.91
CA ALA A 29 8.55 -4.43 -15.49
C ALA A 29 9.76 -5.04 -14.77
N ARG A 30 9.51 -5.80 -13.71
CA ARG A 30 10.57 -6.49 -12.98
C ARG A 30 11.14 -7.62 -13.82
N GLN A 31 12.47 -7.67 -13.90
CA GLN A 31 13.21 -8.70 -14.63
C GLN A 31 14.32 -9.21 -13.72
N LEU A 32 14.13 -10.39 -13.15
CA LEU A 32 14.99 -10.93 -12.07
C LEU A 32 16.47 -10.98 -12.43
N ASP A 33 16.80 -11.14 -13.69
CA ASP A 33 18.18 -11.27 -14.17
C ASP A 33 18.72 -9.99 -14.82
N ARG A 34 17.92 -8.92 -14.92
CA ARG A 34 18.29 -7.73 -15.71
C ARG A 34 18.20 -6.42 -14.95
N ASN A 35 17.31 -6.33 -13.97
CA ASN A 35 17.13 -5.09 -13.21
C ASN A 35 16.87 -5.36 -11.74
N LEU A 36 17.16 -4.34 -10.95
CA LEU A 36 16.78 -4.24 -9.55
C LEU A 36 16.07 -2.91 -9.39
N LEU A 37 14.78 -2.97 -9.05
CA LEU A 37 13.96 -1.77 -8.86
C LEU A 37 14.00 -1.38 -7.38
N VAL A 38 14.63 -0.25 -7.12
CA VAL A 38 14.82 0.29 -5.76
C VAL A 38 14.14 1.63 -5.66
N ALA A 39 13.44 1.87 -4.56
CA ALA A 39 12.79 3.14 -4.29
C ALA A 39 12.97 3.56 -2.83
N THR A 40 12.82 4.85 -2.58
CA THR A 40 12.68 5.41 -1.23
C THR A 40 11.38 6.20 -1.18
N TRP A 41 10.70 6.16 -0.05
CA TRP A 41 9.41 6.84 0.09
C TRP A 41 9.21 7.33 1.51
N ASN A 42 9.03 8.64 1.65
CA ASN A 42 8.62 9.23 2.92
C ASN A 42 7.09 9.18 2.98
N LEU A 43 6.56 8.27 3.81
CA LEU A 43 5.12 8.04 3.95
C LEU A 43 4.45 8.99 4.95
N ARG A 44 5.19 9.90 5.56
CA ARG A 44 4.71 10.88 6.55
C ARG A 44 3.91 10.23 7.67
N ALA A 45 4.49 10.16 8.84
CA ALA A 45 3.83 9.63 10.04
C ALA A 45 3.14 8.28 9.80
N PHE A 46 3.86 7.34 9.18
CA PHE A 46 3.31 6.01 8.86
C PHE A 46 3.21 5.17 10.14
N GLY A 47 2.05 5.18 10.75
CA GLY A 47 1.83 4.51 12.04
C GLY A 47 0.40 4.03 12.18
N GLY A 48 -0.50 4.90 12.62
CA GLY A 48 -1.92 4.58 12.81
C GLY A 48 -2.67 4.35 11.50
N LEU A 49 -3.84 3.75 11.61
CA LEU A 49 -4.71 3.42 10.50
C LEU A 49 -6.15 3.43 10.96
N THR A 50 -7.04 4.02 10.17
CA THR A 50 -8.48 3.93 10.36
C THR A 50 -9.03 2.76 9.56
N ASP A 51 -9.72 1.82 10.23
CA ASP A 51 -10.22 0.58 9.63
C ASP A 51 -11.52 0.81 8.84
N ARG A 52 -11.46 1.74 7.89
CA ARG A 52 -12.53 2.07 6.95
C ARG A 52 -11.93 2.23 5.57
N TRP A 53 -12.71 1.93 4.55
CA TRP A 53 -12.28 2.18 3.18
C TRP A 53 -12.13 3.66 2.89
N VAL A 54 -12.99 4.50 3.47
CA VAL A 54 -12.89 5.96 3.36
C VAL A 54 -13.02 6.56 4.75
N ALA A 55 -11.97 7.23 5.22
CA ALA A 55 -12.00 7.94 6.49
C ALA A 55 -12.94 9.14 6.41
N THR A 56 -13.65 9.40 7.52
CA THR A 56 -14.54 10.54 7.66
C THR A 56 -13.82 11.71 8.34
N SER A 57 -14.48 12.87 8.42
CA SER A 57 -13.93 14.02 9.15
C SER A 57 -13.73 13.74 10.64
N GLU A 58 -14.46 12.76 11.19
CA GLU A 58 -14.36 12.37 12.62
C GLU A 58 -13.22 11.39 12.88
N ASP A 59 -12.70 10.74 11.84
CA ASP A 59 -11.66 9.74 12.00
C ASP A 59 -10.26 10.36 12.20
N SER A 60 -9.45 9.70 13.03
CA SER A 60 -8.05 10.01 13.22
C SER A 60 -7.29 8.70 13.46
N PRO A 61 -6.24 8.41 12.69
CA PRO A 61 -5.70 9.22 11.59
C PRO A 61 -6.60 9.20 10.34
N LYS A 62 -6.31 10.06 9.38
CA LYS A 62 -7.04 10.10 8.09
C LYS A 62 -6.62 8.98 7.15
N ARG A 63 -5.46 8.36 7.40
CA ARG A 63 -5.03 7.21 6.59
C ARG A 63 -6.01 6.06 6.76
N ASP A 64 -6.59 5.63 5.67
CA ASP A 64 -7.62 4.60 5.61
C ASP A 64 -7.17 3.39 4.79
N LEU A 65 -8.04 2.41 4.63
CA LEU A 65 -7.72 1.18 3.89
C LEU A 65 -7.49 1.45 2.40
N THR A 66 -8.17 2.43 1.82
CA THR A 66 -7.94 2.85 0.42
C THR A 66 -6.51 3.35 0.25
N GLY A 67 -6.07 4.25 1.11
CA GLY A 67 -4.71 4.77 1.08
C GLY A 67 -3.67 3.68 1.29
N LEU A 68 -3.92 2.78 2.23
CA LEU A 68 -3.01 1.67 2.50
C LEU A 68 -2.89 0.70 1.30
N ARG A 69 -4.02 0.38 0.65
CA ARG A 69 -4.03 -0.46 -0.55
C ARG A 69 -3.28 0.21 -1.70
N ALA A 70 -3.45 1.52 -1.88
CA ALA A 70 -2.70 2.28 -2.89
C ALA A 70 -1.19 2.23 -2.62
N ILE A 71 -0.78 2.41 -1.37
CA ILE A 71 0.63 2.26 -0.97
C ILE A 71 1.13 0.85 -1.30
N GLY A 72 0.37 -0.18 -0.98
CA GLY A 72 0.72 -1.56 -1.27
C GLY A 72 0.89 -1.84 -2.76
N GLU A 73 -0.03 -1.33 -3.59
CA GLU A 73 0.06 -1.48 -5.05
C GLU A 73 1.35 -0.85 -5.60
N ILE A 74 1.73 0.32 -5.10
CA ILE A 74 2.96 0.99 -5.51
C ILE A 74 4.18 0.19 -5.06
N ILE A 75 4.24 -0.18 -3.78
CA ILE A 75 5.38 -0.93 -3.20
C ILE A 75 5.60 -2.25 -3.93
N SER A 76 4.53 -2.94 -4.31
CA SER A 76 4.62 -4.25 -4.98
C SER A 76 5.35 -4.22 -6.32
N ARG A 77 5.57 -3.03 -6.89
CA ARG A 77 6.28 -2.86 -8.15
C ARG A 77 7.80 -2.80 -8.00
N PHE A 78 8.31 -2.78 -6.78
CA PHE A 78 9.74 -2.64 -6.49
C PHE A 78 10.30 -3.91 -5.86
N ASP A 79 11.61 -4.11 -6.00
CA ASP A 79 12.32 -5.22 -5.36
C ASP A 79 12.75 -4.84 -3.94
N VAL A 80 13.17 -3.60 -3.75
CA VAL A 80 13.59 -3.06 -2.46
C VAL A 80 12.99 -1.66 -2.31
N ILE A 81 12.47 -1.38 -1.12
CA ILE A 81 11.96 -0.04 -0.82
C ILE A 81 12.37 0.36 0.59
N ALA A 82 12.89 1.57 0.73
CA ALA A 82 13.17 2.18 2.02
C ALA A 82 12.03 3.12 2.37
N LEU A 83 11.32 2.81 3.45
CA LEU A 83 10.23 3.64 3.97
C LEU A 83 10.75 4.55 5.06
N GLN A 84 10.41 5.82 4.98
CA GLN A 84 10.79 6.85 5.94
C GLN A 84 9.58 7.27 6.77
N GLU A 85 9.83 7.76 7.99
CA GLU A 85 8.83 8.19 8.96
C GLU A 85 7.89 7.09 9.42
N VAL A 86 8.38 5.86 9.52
CA VAL A 86 7.63 4.79 10.18
C VAL A 86 7.63 5.08 11.69
N ARG A 87 6.44 5.11 12.28
CA ARG A 87 6.23 5.44 13.69
C ARG A 87 6.31 4.19 14.58
N GLY A 88 6.38 4.41 15.91
CA GLY A 88 6.36 3.32 16.87
C GLY A 88 5.07 2.51 16.88
N ASN A 89 3.93 3.11 16.51
CA ASN A 89 2.71 2.37 16.24
C ASN A 89 2.86 1.67 14.88
N LEU A 90 2.95 0.35 14.89
CA LEU A 90 3.22 -0.45 13.69
C LEU A 90 1.95 -0.95 13.01
N ARG A 91 0.78 -0.42 13.35
CA ARG A 91 -0.50 -0.91 12.84
C ARG A 91 -0.57 -0.84 11.31
N ALA A 92 -0.29 0.32 10.73
CA ALA A 92 -0.31 0.48 9.27
C ALA A 92 0.72 -0.43 8.59
N LEU A 93 1.93 -0.52 9.15
CA LEU A 93 2.97 -1.38 8.60
C LEU A 93 2.57 -2.87 8.63
N ARG A 94 1.98 -3.32 9.71
CA ARG A 94 1.51 -4.72 9.83
C ARG A 94 0.42 -5.04 8.81
N HIS A 95 -0.53 -4.14 8.64
CA HIS A 95 -1.59 -4.31 7.63
C HIS A 95 -1.02 -4.27 6.21
N LEU A 96 -0.06 -3.39 5.95
CA LEU A 96 0.63 -3.33 4.67
C LEU A 96 1.35 -4.65 4.36
N LEU A 97 2.11 -5.17 5.32
CA LEU A 97 2.81 -6.45 5.16
C LEU A 97 1.84 -7.61 4.95
N ALA A 98 0.72 -7.63 5.67
CA ALA A 98 -0.30 -8.65 5.48
C ALA A 98 -0.83 -8.65 4.03
N TRP A 99 -1.09 -7.47 3.49
CA TRP A 99 -1.56 -7.37 2.10
C TRP A 99 -0.47 -7.75 1.09
N LEU A 100 0.76 -7.28 1.28
CA LEU A 100 1.87 -7.62 0.41
C LEU A 100 2.17 -9.13 0.39
N ASN A 101 1.95 -9.80 1.52
CA ASN A 101 2.19 -11.23 1.69
C ASN A 101 0.93 -12.08 1.51
N ARG A 102 -0.15 -11.55 0.93
CA ARG A 102 -1.45 -12.26 0.84
C ARG A 102 -1.39 -13.54 0.02
N ASP A 103 -0.49 -13.63 -0.94
CA ASP A 103 -0.34 -14.81 -1.80
C ASP A 103 0.87 -15.67 -1.43
N ALA A 104 1.94 -15.04 -0.93
CA ALA A 104 3.17 -15.70 -0.51
C ALA A 104 3.98 -14.77 0.40
N ASP A 105 4.76 -15.33 1.30
CA ASP A 105 5.63 -14.57 2.21
C ASP A 105 6.88 -14.10 1.47
N THR A 106 6.78 -12.96 0.80
CA THR A 106 7.87 -12.38 -0.01
C THR A 106 8.47 -11.12 0.58
N TRP A 107 7.80 -10.50 1.55
CA TRP A 107 8.21 -9.21 2.15
C TRP A 107 8.58 -9.32 3.62
#